data_c65f36503bd8669d8dc07248c22140cf
#
_entry.id   c65f36503bd8669d8dc07248c22140cf
#
_cell.length_a   1.000
_cell.length_b   1.000
_cell.length_c   1.000
_cell.angle_alpha   90.00
_cell.angle_beta   90.00
_cell.angle_gamma   90.00
#
_symmetry.space_group_name_H-M   'P 1'
#
loop_
_entity.id
_entity.type
_entity.pdbx_description
1 polymer ?
#
loop_
_entity_poly.entity_id
_entity_poly.type
_entity_poly.pdbx_seq_one_letter_code
_entity_poly.pdbx_strand_id
1 'polypeptide(L)'
;EIVGQIMLARDHLGEWPTAERRTIYERELSNIVMMGMGEPLYNFENVAKALKIVMDDAGIAISRRRITLSTAGVVPLIERCGEELGVNLAVSLHAVHDELRDEIVPINRKYPIAELLEACRNYPGLKNSRRITFEYVMLKDVNDSDADARELVRIIAGIPAKVNLIPFNPWPGAPYDRSTNARIEAFAEIVRNAGYPSPVRTPRGEDIMAACGQLKSDSERPRRAAAE
;
A
#
# COMPACT_ATOMS: atom_id res chain seq x y z
N GLU A 1 -0.31 -6.09 20.12
CA GLU A 1 -1.36 -6.46 19.15
C GLU A 1 -0.74 -6.81 17.78
N ILE A 2 0.08 -5.92 17.13
CA ILE A 2 0.65 -6.17 15.79
C ILE A 2 1.48 -7.46 15.76
N VAL A 3 2.45 -7.60 16.67
CA VAL A 3 3.28 -8.82 16.77
C VAL A 3 2.42 -10.04 17.10
N GLY A 4 1.40 -9.87 17.95
CA GLY A 4 0.47 -10.95 18.32
C GLY A 4 -0.27 -11.56 17.14
N GLN A 5 -0.67 -10.76 16.13
CA GLN A 5 -1.30 -11.28 14.91
C GLN A 5 -0.32 -12.17 14.12
N ILE A 6 0.95 -11.78 14.05
CA ILE A 6 1.99 -12.56 13.36
C ILE A 6 2.25 -13.88 14.13
N MET A 7 2.27 -13.82 15.47
CA MET A 7 2.42 -15.01 16.30
C MET A 7 1.25 -15.98 16.11
N LEU A 8 0.01 -15.49 16.13
CA LEU A 8 -1.18 -16.31 15.87
C LEU A 8 -1.16 -16.96 14.49
N ALA A 9 -0.73 -16.21 13.47
CA ALA A 9 -0.59 -16.79 12.13
C ALA A 9 0.45 -17.91 12.11
N ARG A 10 1.59 -17.74 12.77
CA ARG A 10 2.63 -18.78 12.89
C ARG A 10 2.16 -19.99 13.70
N ASP A 11 1.38 -19.76 14.78
CA ASP A 11 0.77 -20.84 15.56
C ASP A 11 -0.16 -21.68 14.67
N HIS A 12 -1.01 -21.01 13.89
CA HIS A 12 -1.95 -21.68 12.98
C HIS A 12 -1.24 -22.48 11.89
N LEU A 13 -0.11 -21.97 11.39
CA LEU A 13 0.70 -22.62 10.35
C LEU A 13 1.70 -23.66 10.93
N GLY A 14 1.79 -23.77 12.25
CA GLY A 14 2.75 -24.66 12.91
C GLY A 14 4.22 -24.30 12.64
N GLU A 15 4.51 -23.01 12.42
CA GLU A 15 5.83 -22.51 11.99
C GLU A 15 6.80 -22.15 13.12
N TRP A 16 6.57 -22.61 14.33
CA TRP A 16 7.54 -22.38 15.40
C TRP A 16 8.77 -23.29 15.23
N PRO A 17 9.98 -22.78 15.56
CA PRO A 17 11.19 -23.58 15.46
C PRO A 17 11.07 -24.84 16.34
N THR A 18 11.13 -25.99 15.73
CA THR A 18 11.33 -27.26 16.41
C THR A 18 12.75 -27.73 16.15
N ALA A 19 13.24 -28.71 16.93
CA ALA A 19 14.55 -29.34 16.70
C ALA A 19 14.70 -29.90 15.29
N GLU A 20 13.59 -30.19 14.62
CA GLU A 20 13.51 -30.81 13.29
C GLU A 20 13.34 -29.79 12.16
N ARG A 21 12.74 -28.60 12.44
CA ARG A 21 12.52 -27.53 11.45
C ARG A 21 13.51 -26.40 11.67
N ARG A 22 14.67 -26.48 11.05
CA ARG A 22 15.72 -25.44 11.14
C ARG A 22 15.93 -24.62 9.87
N THR A 23 15.20 -24.88 8.79
CA THR A 23 15.46 -24.20 7.52
C THR A 23 14.45 -23.10 7.24
N ILE A 24 14.97 -21.91 6.95
CA ILE A 24 14.22 -20.72 6.48
C ILE A 24 13.44 -20.95 5.17
N TYR A 25 13.69 -22.04 4.49
CA TYR A 25 13.09 -22.37 3.17
C TYR A 25 11.67 -22.97 3.28
N GLU A 26 11.24 -23.36 4.47
CA GLU A 26 9.94 -24.00 4.71
C GLU A 26 8.90 -23.06 5.35
N ARG A 27 9.14 -21.73 5.29
CA ARG A 27 8.20 -20.75 5.87
C ARG A 27 7.02 -20.50 4.94
N GLU A 28 5.82 -20.77 5.42
CA GLU A 28 4.57 -20.38 4.77
C GLU A 28 4.28 -18.88 4.99
N LEU A 29 4.51 -18.35 6.20
CA LEU A 29 4.48 -16.93 6.48
C LEU A 29 5.74 -16.24 5.94
N SER A 30 5.72 -15.92 4.67
CA SER A 30 6.87 -15.41 3.93
C SER A 30 6.96 -13.90 3.83
N ASN A 31 5.82 -13.19 3.85
CA ASN A 31 5.75 -11.74 3.65
C ASN A 31 4.77 -11.11 4.62
N ILE A 32 5.02 -9.85 4.97
CA ILE A 32 4.12 -9.02 5.76
C ILE A 32 3.78 -7.77 4.97
N VAL A 33 2.51 -7.43 4.93
CA VAL A 33 2.04 -6.15 4.40
C VAL A 33 1.28 -5.41 5.50
N MET A 34 1.74 -4.19 5.81
CA MET A 34 1.02 -3.28 6.70
C MET A 34 -0.01 -2.54 5.86
N MET A 35 -1.02 -3.30 5.43
CA MET A 35 -2.13 -2.84 4.60
C MET A 35 -3.45 -3.24 5.26
N GLY A 36 -4.49 -2.44 5.08
CA GLY A 36 -5.79 -2.70 5.65
C GLY A 36 -6.45 -1.39 6.04
N MET A 37 -6.96 -1.31 7.25
CA MET A 37 -7.62 -0.11 7.79
C MET A 37 -6.66 0.71 8.64
N GLY A 38 -6.80 2.03 8.54
CA GLY A 38 -5.95 2.98 9.25
C GLY A 38 -4.66 3.34 8.49
N GLU A 39 -3.89 4.22 9.08
CA GLU A 39 -2.62 4.73 8.53
C GLU A 39 -1.46 4.36 9.48
N PRO A 40 -0.59 3.44 9.08
CA PRO A 40 0.48 2.94 9.95
C PRO A 40 1.48 4.04 10.36
N LEU A 41 1.69 5.05 9.52
CA LEU A 41 2.60 6.15 9.87
C LEU A 41 2.04 7.05 10.98
N TYR A 42 0.73 7.13 11.19
CA TYR A 42 0.19 7.82 12.37
C TYR A 42 0.41 7.06 13.67
N ASN A 43 0.76 5.78 13.61
CA ASN A 43 1.14 4.95 14.74
C ASN A 43 2.60 4.49 14.65
N PHE A 44 3.47 5.34 14.09
CA PHE A 44 4.82 4.98 13.68
C PHE A 44 5.63 4.34 14.80
N GLU A 45 5.61 4.86 16.02
CA GLU A 45 6.41 4.33 17.12
C GLU A 45 6.07 2.87 17.44
N ASN A 46 4.78 2.53 17.49
CA ASN A 46 4.36 1.15 17.76
C ASN A 46 4.62 0.23 16.56
N VAL A 47 4.40 0.73 15.35
CA VAL A 47 4.68 -0.01 14.11
C VAL A 47 6.18 -0.29 14.00
N ALA A 48 7.02 0.72 14.22
CA ALA A 48 8.46 0.57 14.16
C ALA A 48 8.99 -0.43 15.20
N LYS A 49 8.49 -0.34 16.44
CA LYS A 49 8.83 -1.30 17.49
C LYS A 49 8.40 -2.73 17.12
N ALA A 50 7.18 -2.89 16.60
CA ALA A 50 6.69 -4.20 16.18
C ALA A 50 7.53 -4.78 15.03
N LEU A 51 7.84 -3.98 14.01
CA LEU A 51 8.63 -4.43 12.86
C LEU A 51 10.09 -4.73 13.25
N LYS A 52 10.71 -3.97 14.17
CA LYS A 52 12.04 -4.30 14.71
C LYS A 52 12.04 -5.66 15.40
N ILE A 53 11.01 -5.98 16.21
CA ILE A 53 10.85 -7.31 16.84
C ILE A 53 10.70 -8.41 15.78
N VAL A 54 9.90 -8.15 14.74
CA VAL A 54 9.64 -9.11 13.66
C VAL A 54 10.89 -9.38 12.81
N MET A 55 11.73 -8.36 12.64
CA MET A 55 12.97 -8.46 11.87
C MET A 55 14.16 -9.00 12.65
N ASP A 56 14.04 -9.10 13.97
CA ASP A 56 15.13 -9.58 14.85
C ASP A 56 15.50 -11.02 14.51
N ASP A 57 16.77 -11.24 14.18
CA ASP A 57 17.29 -12.54 13.77
C ASP A 57 17.25 -13.59 14.90
N ALA A 58 17.24 -13.15 16.17
CA ALA A 58 17.04 -14.01 17.33
C ALA A 58 15.56 -14.34 17.60
N GLY A 59 14.64 -13.73 16.86
CA GLY A 59 13.20 -13.87 17.04
C GLY A 59 12.48 -14.45 15.81
N ILE A 60 11.56 -13.66 15.24
CA ILE A 60 10.74 -14.08 14.09
C ILE A 60 11.57 -14.09 12.79
N ALA A 61 12.57 -13.24 12.70
CA ALA A 61 13.57 -13.18 11.62
C ALA A 61 12.98 -13.05 10.20
N ILE A 62 11.95 -12.22 10.02
CA ILE A 62 11.44 -11.88 8.69
C ILE A 62 12.26 -10.72 8.12
N SER A 63 12.91 -10.97 6.98
CA SER A 63 13.73 -9.95 6.34
C SER A 63 12.92 -8.70 5.98
N ARG A 64 13.49 -7.50 6.22
CA ARG A 64 12.90 -6.21 5.81
C ARG A 64 12.48 -6.15 4.35
N ARG A 65 13.12 -6.93 3.45
CA ARG A 65 12.76 -7.02 2.03
C ARG A 65 11.43 -7.74 1.79
N ARG A 66 10.93 -8.45 2.78
CA ARG A 66 9.66 -9.17 2.76
C ARG A 66 8.55 -8.44 3.50
N ILE A 67 8.83 -7.23 3.97
CA ILE A 67 7.89 -6.38 4.67
C ILE A 67 7.58 -5.16 3.79
N THR A 68 6.30 -4.87 3.60
CA THR A 68 5.84 -3.67 2.90
C THR A 68 4.97 -2.85 3.85
N LEU A 69 5.35 -1.60 4.08
CA LEU A 69 4.51 -0.63 4.77
C LEU A 69 3.77 0.20 3.72
N SER A 70 2.44 0.29 3.87
CA SER A 70 1.61 1.14 3.02
C SER A 70 1.29 2.44 3.72
N THR A 71 1.21 3.53 2.97
CA THR A 71 0.80 4.84 3.48
C THR A 71 -0.09 5.56 2.47
N ALA A 72 -1.04 6.32 3.00
CA ALA A 72 -1.81 7.27 2.20
C ALA A 72 -1.01 8.56 1.89
N GLY A 73 0.17 8.74 2.52
CA GLY A 73 1.05 9.86 2.24
C GLY A 73 1.30 10.79 3.43
N VAL A 74 1.64 10.25 4.59
CA VAL A 74 2.12 11.03 5.74
C VAL A 74 3.59 11.44 5.48
N VAL A 75 3.78 12.44 4.62
CA VAL A 75 5.06 12.86 4.06
C VAL A 75 6.19 12.97 5.09
N PRO A 76 6.02 13.66 6.25
CA PRO A 76 7.13 13.83 7.20
C PRO A 76 7.69 12.53 7.80
N LEU A 77 6.96 11.42 7.69
CA LEU A 77 7.36 10.14 8.27
C LEU A 77 7.84 9.11 7.23
N ILE A 78 7.78 9.46 5.94
CA ILE A 78 8.24 8.57 4.86
C ILE A 78 9.75 8.35 4.94
N GLU A 79 10.55 9.41 5.02
CA GLU A 79 12.00 9.33 5.12
C GLU A 79 12.42 8.56 6.38
N ARG A 80 11.87 8.92 7.53
CA ARG A 80 12.12 8.24 8.80
C ARG A 80 11.81 6.74 8.74
N CYS A 81 10.72 6.36 8.07
CA CYS A 81 10.39 4.94 7.83
C CYS A 81 11.50 4.22 7.06
N GLY A 82 12.05 4.86 6.04
CA GLY A 82 13.15 4.31 5.26
C GLY A 82 14.44 4.16 6.06
N GLU A 83 14.79 5.17 6.84
CA GLU A 83 16.02 5.19 7.67
C GLU A 83 15.97 4.17 8.80
N GLU A 84 14.87 4.18 9.59
CA GLU A 84 14.78 3.35 10.79
C GLU A 84 14.45 1.88 10.49
N LEU A 85 13.60 1.62 9.49
CA LEU A 85 13.07 0.28 9.20
C LEU A 85 13.66 -0.31 7.93
N GLY A 86 13.87 0.51 6.93
CA GLY A 86 14.36 0.07 5.64
C GLY A 86 13.48 -1.00 4.98
N VAL A 87 12.17 -0.98 5.20
CA VAL A 87 11.18 -1.87 4.58
C VAL A 87 10.77 -1.37 3.19
N ASN A 88 10.01 -2.16 2.42
CA ASN A 88 9.44 -1.67 1.18
C ASN A 88 8.32 -0.67 1.48
N LEU A 89 8.19 0.34 0.62
CA LEU A 89 7.13 1.33 0.73
C LEU A 89 6.10 1.15 -0.39
N ALA A 90 4.82 1.10 0.00
CA ALA A 90 3.68 1.24 -0.89
C ALA A 90 2.96 2.56 -0.60
N VAL A 91 2.57 3.26 -1.65
CA VAL A 91 1.91 4.58 -1.54
C VAL A 91 0.57 4.52 -2.25
N SER A 92 -0.50 4.80 -1.51
CA SER A 92 -1.84 4.96 -2.05
C SER A 92 -1.92 6.28 -2.83
N LEU A 93 -1.56 6.25 -4.11
CA LEU A 93 -1.56 7.44 -4.97
C LEU A 93 -2.97 7.73 -5.51
N HIS A 94 -3.55 6.78 -6.22
CA HIS A 94 -4.93 6.71 -6.71
C HIS A 94 -5.39 7.82 -7.68
N ALA A 95 -4.66 8.90 -7.80
CA ALA A 95 -4.93 9.99 -8.74
C ALA A 95 -3.63 10.66 -9.19
N VAL A 96 -3.71 11.39 -10.31
CA VAL A 96 -2.58 12.13 -10.90
C VAL A 96 -2.75 13.65 -10.78
N HIS A 97 -3.91 14.09 -10.31
CA HIS A 97 -4.26 15.49 -10.05
C HIS A 97 -4.70 15.66 -8.60
N ASP A 98 -4.31 16.78 -7.98
CA ASP A 98 -4.57 17.05 -6.58
C ASP A 98 -6.08 17.18 -6.30
N GLU A 99 -6.86 17.74 -7.22
CA GLU A 99 -8.30 17.93 -7.08
C GLU A 99 -9.02 16.58 -6.83
N LEU A 100 -8.74 15.59 -7.66
CA LEU A 100 -9.32 14.27 -7.47
C LEU A 100 -8.74 13.58 -6.24
N ARG A 101 -7.43 13.73 -6.01
CA ARG A 101 -6.80 13.10 -4.85
C ARG A 101 -7.29 13.68 -3.53
N ASP A 102 -7.63 14.96 -3.48
CA ASP A 102 -8.25 15.61 -2.31
C ASP A 102 -9.62 15.01 -1.95
N GLU A 103 -10.32 14.50 -2.95
CA GLU A 103 -11.61 13.83 -2.78
C GLU A 103 -11.44 12.40 -2.28
N ILE A 104 -10.63 11.59 -2.97
CA ILE A 104 -10.54 10.16 -2.71
C ILE A 104 -9.48 9.78 -1.67
N VAL A 105 -8.47 10.65 -1.43
CA VAL A 105 -7.41 10.49 -0.42
C VAL A 105 -7.20 11.81 0.32
N PRO A 106 -8.08 12.18 1.26
CA PRO A 106 -8.15 13.53 1.84
C PRO A 106 -6.89 14.07 2.52
N ILE A 107 -5.94 13.19 2.88
CA ILE A 107 -4.63 13.61 3.40
C ILE A 107 -3.84 14.44 2.38
N ASN A 108 -4.20 14.35 1.10
CA ASN A 108 -3.58 15.13 0.02
C ASN A 108 -3.68 16.63 0.25
N ARG A 109 -4.78 17.10 0.85
CA ARG A 109 -4.96 18.52 1.23
C ARG A 109 -3.85 19.04 2.12
N LYS A 110 -3.23 18.16 2.90
CA LYS A 110 -2.11 18.48 3.78
C LYS A 110 -0.76 18.25 3.11
N TYR A 111 -0.66 17.23 2.29
CA TYR A 111 0.55 16.79 1.59
C TYR A 111 0.22 16.53 0.12
N PRO A 112 0.29 17.56 -0.74
CA PRO A 112 -0.02 17.44 -2.17
C PRO A 112 0.87 16.40 -2.88
N ILE A 113 0.42 15.96 -4.06
CA ILE A 113 1.12 14.95 -4.88
C ILE A 113 2.61 15.31 -5.06
N ALA A 114 2.92 16.58 -5.31
CA ALA A 114 4.29 17.00 -5.53
C ALA A 114 5.20 16.75 -4.32
N GLU A 115 4.74 17.07 -3.11
CA GLU A 115 5.50 16.80 -1.87
C GLU A 115 5.62 15.31 -1.59
N LEU A 116 4.54 14.56 -1.81
CA LEU A 116 4.52 13.11 -1.65
C LEU A 116 5.54 12.44 -2.57
N LEU A 117 5.56 12.81 -3.85
CA LEU A 117 6.50 12.24 -4.82
C LEU A 117 7.94 12.64 -4.54
N GLU A 118 8.17 13.84 -4.00
CA GLU A 118 9.51 14.25 -3.57
C GLU A 118 10.00 13.39 -2.40
N ALA A 119 9.15 13.15 -1.39
CA ALA A 119 9.47 12.21 -0.31
C ALA A 119 9.73 10.78 -0.83
N CYS A 120 8.99 10.36 -1.87
CA CYS A 120 9.23 9.07 -2.52
C CYS A 120 10.58 9.03 -3.25
N ARG A 121 11.01 10.11 -3.92
CA ARG A 121 12.33 10.18 -4.58
C ARG A 121 13.48 10.04 -3.58
N ASN A 122 13.29 10.63 -2.43
CA ASN A 122 14.30 10.67 -1.35
C ASN A 122 14.22 9.45 -0.42
N TYR A 123 13.32 8.49 -0.66
CA TYR A 123 13.18 7.30 0.20
C TYR A 123 14.48 6.50 0.25
N PRO A 124 15.05 6.25 1.45
CA PRO A 124 16.34 5.62 1.60
C PRO A 124 16.47 4.24 0.97
N GLY A 125 17.52 4.03 0.21
CA GLY A 125 17.87 2.73 -0.35
C GLY A 125 17.09 2.31 -1.58
N LEU A 126 16.45 3.24 -2.29
CA LEU A 126 15.82 2.99 -3.58
C LEU A 126 16.82 2.54 -4.64
N LYS A 127 16.43 1.58 -5.43
CA LYS A 127 17.14 1.05 -6.59
C LYS A 127 16.20 0.18 -7.44
N ASN A 128 16.65 -0.25 -8.63
CA ASN A 128 15.82 -1.08 -9.51
C ASN A 128 15.33 -2.40 -8.89
N SER A 129 16.03 -2.94 -7.89
CA SER A 129 15.60 -4.12 -7.14
C SER A 129 14.77 -3.78 -5.88
N ARG A 130 14.61 -2.50 -5.54
CA ARG A 130 13.85 -2.02 -4.40
C ARG A 130 13.13 -0.73 -4.79
N ARG A 131 11.92 -0.89 -5.24
CA ARG A 131 11.10 0.15 -5.85
C ARG A 131 10.00 0.62 -4.92
N ILE A 132 9.58 1.88 -5.06
CA ILE A 132 8.30 2.33 -4.53
C ILE A 132 7.18 1.56 -5.25
N THR A 133 6.17 1.14 -4.51
CA THR A 133 4.93 0.62 -5.10
C THR A 133 3.88 1.71 -5.04
N PHE A 134 3.46 2.23 -6.19
CA PHE A 134 2.28 3.08 -6.25
C PHE A 134 1.04 2.22 -6.44
N GLU A 135 0.11 2.32 -5.51
CA GLU A 135 -1.21 1.70 -5.60
C GLU A 135 -2.14 2.69 -6.31
N TYR A 136 -2.83 2.23 -7.36
CA TYR A 136 -3.68 3.06 -8.21
C TYR A 136 -5.01 2.35 -8.45
N VAL A 137 -6.09 2.82 -7.81
CA VAL A 137 -7.43 2.32 -8.02
C VAL A 137 -7.98 2.81 -9.35
N MET A 138 -8.56 1.92 -10.13
CA MET A 138 -9.09 2.21 -11.46
C MET A 138 -10.60 2.49 -11.37
N LEU A 139 -10.95 3.77 -11.41
CA LEU A 139 -12.33 4.28 -11.34
C LEU A 139 -12.78 4.64 -12.75
N LYS A 140 -13.86 3.99 -13.21
CA LYS A 140 -14.38 4.15 -14.57
C LYS A 140 -14.73 5.60 -14.87
N ASP A 141 -14.22 6.09 -16.02
CA ASP A 141 -14.46 7.45 -16.54
C ASP A 141 -14.04 8.59 -15.60
N VAL A 142 -13.22 8.28 -14.56
CA VAL A 142 -12.75 9.25 -13.56
C VAL A 142 -11.23 9.43 -13.61
N ASN A 143 -10.47 8.33 -13.54
CA ASN A 143 -9.01 8.35 -13.50
C ASN A 143 -8.37 7.27 -14.38
N ASP A 144 -9.12 6.71 -15.31
CA ASP A 144 -8.71 5.55 -16.10
C ASP A 144 -8.39 5.87 -17.57
N SER A 145 -8.31 7.16 -17.94
CA SER A 145 -8.03 7.56 -19.32
C SER A 145 -6.57 7.34 -19.74
N ASP A 146 -6.30 7.35 -21.05
CA ASP A 146 -4.93 7.34 -21.57
C ASP A 146 -4.14 8.60 -21.17
N ALA A 147 -4.83 9.71 -20.96
CA ALA A 147 -4.23 10.95 -20.48
C ALA A 147 -3.74 10.77 -19.03
N ASP A 148 -4.57 10.16 -18.16
CA ASP A 148 -4.17 9.84 -16.78
C ASP A 148 -2.99 8.88 -16.73
N ALA A 149 -2.96 7.86 -17.61
CA ALA A 149 -1.83 6.93 -17.68
C ALA A 149 -0.53 7.63 -18.05
N ARG A 150 -0.58 8.54 -19.05
CA ARG A 150 0.59 9.34 -19.45
C ARG A 150 1.02 10.34 -18.38
N GLU A 151 0.07 10.96 -17.73
CA GLU A 151 0.34 11.88 -16.61
C GLU A 151 0.95 11.13 -15.42
N LEU A 152 0.43 9.95 -15.08
CA LEU A 152 1.02 9.09 -14.05
C LEU A 152 2.51 8.81 -14.33
N VAL A 153 2.82 8.40 -15.57
CA VAL A 153 4.21 8.17 -16.00
C VAL A 153 5.05 9.44 -15.85
N ARG A 154 4.50 10.60 -16.22
CA ARG A 154 5.19 11.89 -16.14
C ARG A 154 5.53 12.27 -14.70
N ILE A 155 4.57 12.15 -13.79
CA ILE A 155 4.76 12.61 -12.40
C ILE A 155 5.68 11.68 -11.58
N ILE A 156 5.70 10.37 -11.88
CA ILE A 156 6.59 9.41 -11.21
C ILE A 156 7.98 9.30 -11.87
N ALA A 157 8.23 10.09 -12.91
CA ALA A 157 9.51 10.05 -13.63
C ALA A 157 10.71 10.22 -12.67
N GLY A 158 11.74 9.40 -12.89
CA GLY A 158 12.95 9.39 -12.06
C GLY A 158 12.83 8.64 -10.73
N ILE A 159 11.64 8.14 -10.35
CA ILE A 159 11.46 7.30 -9.16
C ILE A 159 11.58 5.83 -9.59
N PRO A 160 12.48 5.02 -9.00
CA PRO A 160 12.44 3.58 -9.15
C PRO A 160 11.10 3.04 -8.60
N ALA A 161 10.14 2.74 -9.47
CA ALA A 161 8.78 2.42 -9.08
C ALA A 161 8.19 1.23 -9.81
N LYS A 162 7.09 0.71 -9.28
CA LYS A 162 6.09 -0.10 -9.96
C LYS A 162 4.71 0.46 -9.63
N VAL A 163 3.75 0.24 -10.50
CA VAL A 163 2.37 0.70 -10.33
C VAL A 163 1.45 -0.51 -10.24
N ASN A 164 0.86 -0.75 -9.10
CA ASN A 164 -0.18 -1.76 -8.93
C ASN A 164 -1.53 -1.16 -9.32
N LEU A 165 -2.11 -1.62 -10.41
CA LEU A 165 -3.46 -1.25 -10.80
C LEU A 165 -4.47 -2.11 -10.04
N ILE A 166 -5.38 -1.45 -9.34
CA ILE A 166 -6.41 -2.08 -8.54
C ILE A 166 -7.76 -1.84 -9.23
N PRO A 167 -8.36 -2.85 -9.88
CA PRO A 167 -9.73 -2.73 -10.34
C PRO A 167 -10.62 -2.33 -9.16
N PHE A 168 -11.46 -1.32 -9.32
CA PHE A 168 -12.35 -0.89 -8.25
C PHE A 168 -13.29 -2.03 -7.84
N ASN A 169 -13.44 -2.25 -6.55
CA ASN A 169 -14.35 -3.25 -5.99
C ASN A 169 -15.59 -2.50 -5.46
N PRO A 170 -16.70 -2.49 -6.19
CA PRO A 170 -17.88 -1.75 -5.78
C PRO A 170 -18.50 -2.33 -4.51
N TRP A 171 -19.14 -1.45 -3.74
CA TRP A 171 -19.96 -1.79 -2.59
C TRP A 171 -21.33 -1.10 -2.71
N PRO A 172 -22.38 -1.54 -2.01
CA PRO A 172 -23.67 -0.89 -2.05
C PRO A 172 -23.59 0.61 -1.71
N GLY A 173 -23.99 1.47 -2.66
CA GLY A 173 -23.92 2.93 -2.50
C GLY A 173 -22.56 3.55 -2.85
N ALA A 174 -21.63 2.80 -3.46
CA ALA A 174 -20.39 3.35 -3.97
C ALA A 174 -20.69 4.43 -5.04
N PRO A 175 -20.00 5.58 -5.01
CA PRO A 175 -20.19 6.64 -5.99
C PRO A 175 -19.47 6.40 -7.32
N TYR A 176 -18.68 5.32 -7.42
CA TYR A 176 -17.83 5.00 -8.55
C TYR A 176 -18.13 3.62 -9.11
N ASP A 177 -17.79 3.42 -10.38
CA ASP A 177 -17.86 2.14 -11.07
C ASP A 177 -16.46 1.58 -11.36
N ARG A 178 -16.41 0.28 -11.60
CA ARG A 178 -15.20 -0.42 -12.02
C ARG A 178 -14.92 -0.18 -13.50
N SER A 179 -13.69 0.18 -13.85
CA SER A 179 -13.21 0.21 -15.23
C SER A 179 -13.30 -1.15 -15.90
N THR A 180 -13.55 -1.18 -17.20
CA THR A 180 -13.55 -2.44 -17.96
C THR A 180 -12.14 -3.07 -18.00
N ASN A 181 -12.07 -4.38 -18.12
CA ASN A 181 -10.78 -5.07 -18.21
C ASN A 181 -9.93 -4.58 -19.40
N ALA A 182 -10.57 -4.29 -20.52
CA ALA A 182 -9.89 -3.72 -21.68
C ALA A 182 -9.29 -2.33 -21.38
N ARG A 183 -10.00 -1.49 -20.61
CA ARG A 183 -9.51 -0.17 -20.22
C ARG A 183 -8.33 -0.26 -19.26
N ILE A 184 -8.44 -1.17 -18.27
CA ILE A 184 -7.37 -1.44 -17.31
C ILE A 184 -6.11 -1.93 -18.03
N GLU A 185 -6.25 -2.84 -19.00
CA GLU A 185 -5.11 -3.37 -19.74
C GLU A 185 -4.46 -2.31 -20.63
N ALA A 186 -5.24 -1.47 -21.32
CA ALA A 186 -4.72 -0.37 -22.12
C ALA A 186 -3.95 0.65 -21.24
N PHE A 187 -4.46 0.98 -20.05
CA PHE A 187 -3.76 1.83 -19.09
C PHE A 187 -2.44 1.17 -18.64
N ALA A 188 -2.49 -0.12 -18.26
CA ALA A 188 -1.32 -0.87 -17.85
C ALA A 188 -0.24 -0.93 -18.95
N GLU A 189 -0.65 -1.05 -20.22
CA GLU A 189 0.26 -1.08 -21.36
C GLU A 189 1.02 0.23 -21.52
N ILE A 190 0.35 1.38 -21.39
CA ILE A 190 1.00 2.70 -21.44
C ILE A 190 2.07 2.80 -20.34
N VAL A 191 1.74 2.38 -19.11
CA VAL A 191 2.67 2.43 -17.98
C VAL A 191 3.84 1.47 -18.18
N ARG A 192 3.60 0.24 -18.66
CA ARG A 192 4.65 -0.74 -18.97
C ARG A 192 5.58 -0.28 -20.09
N ASN A 193 5.03 0.30 -21.16
CA ASN A 193 5.81 0.81 -22.29
C ASN A 193 6.73 1.97 -21.87
N ALA A 194 6.40 2.68 -20.81
CA ALA A 194 7.26 3.69 -20.19
C ALA A 194 8.33 3.10 -19.26
N GLY A 195 8.41 1.76 -19.10
CA GLY A 195 9.43 1.06 -18.32
C GLY A 195 9.05 0.78 -16.86
N TYR A 196 7.81 1.03 -16.45
CA TYR A 196 7.33 0.73 -15.11
C TYR A 196 6.55 -0.60 -15.07
N PRO A 197 6.96 -1.58 -14.26
CA PRO A 197 6.13 -2.76 -14.03
C PRO A 197 4.73 -2.34 -13.56
N SER A 198 3.70 -2.84 -14.24
CA SER A 198 2.31 -2.48 -13.93
C SER A 198 1.45 -3.74 -13.83
N PRO A 199 1.52 -4.48 -12.73
CA PRO A 199 0.63 -5.60 -12.49
C PRO A 199 -0.79 -5.10 -12.20
N VAL A 200 -1.78 -5.87 -12.70
CA VAL A 200 -3.18 -5.69 -12.33
C VAL A 200 -3.50 -6.65 -11.18
N ARG A 201 -4.02 -6.14 -10.07
CA ARG A 201 -4.40 -6.98 -8.93
C ARG A 201 -5.65 -7.78 -9.25
N THR A 202 -5.56 -9.07 -8.97
CA THR A 202 -6.75 -9.92 -8.92
C THR A 202 -7.43 -9.72 -7.56
N PRO A 203 -8.69 -9.28 -7.51
CA PRO A 203 -9.41 -9.15 -6.25
C PRO A 203 -9.48 -10.49 -5.51
N ARG A 204 -9.46 -10.42 -4.19
CA ARG A 204 -9.69 -11.58 -3.30
C ARG A 204 -10.63 -11.14 -2.19
N GLY A 205 -11.52 -12.06 -1.76
CA GLY A 205 -12.49 -11.77 -0.70
C GLY A 205 -13.66 -10.89 -1.14
N GLU A 206 -13.97 -10.83 -2.45
CA GLU A 206 -15.17 -10.13 -2.96
C GLU A 206 -16.44 -10.76 -2.41
N ASP A 207 -16.45 -12.07 -2.26
CA ASP A 207 -17.56 -12.89 -1.74
C ASP A 207 -17.94 -12.60 -0.28
N ILE A 208 -16.97 -12.08 0.49
CA ILE A 208 -17.15 -11.71 1.91
C ILE A 208 -16.97 -10.21 2.15
N MET A 209 -17.06 -9.38 1.11
CA MET A 209 -16.88 -7.92 1.20
C MET A 209 -15.56 -7.49 1.85
N ALA A 210 -14.51 -8.29 1.69
CA ALA A 210 -13.17 -8.05 2.26
C ALA A 210 -12.12 -7.67 1.21
N ALA A 211 -12.52 -7.44 -0.04
CA ALA A 211 -11.60 -6.95 -1.06
C ALA A 211 -11.12 -5.53 -0.75
N CYS A 212 -10.00 -5.14 -1.37
CA CYS A 212 -9.44 -3.80 -1.17
C CYS A 212 -10.48 -2.70 -1.41
N GLY A 213 -10.65 -1.82 -0.44
CA GLY A 213 -11.60 -0.71 -0.47
C GLY A 213 -13.02 -1.06 0.02
N GLN A 214 -13.34 -2.32 0.25
CA GLN A 214 -14.66 -2.74 0.75
C GLN A 214 -14.75 -2.78 2.28
N LEU A 215 -13.62 -2.90 2.98
CA LEU A 215 -13.61 -2.94 4.44
C LEU A 215 -14.10 -1.59 5.01
N LYS A 216 -15.19 -1.64 5.73
CA LYS A 216 -15.76 -0.50 6.45
C LYS A 216 -15.69 -0.79 7.95
N SER A 217 -15.30 0.21 8.74
CA SER A 217 -15.36 0.09 10.19
C SER A 217 -16.81 0.28 10.63
N ASP A 218 -17.33 -0.65 11.44
CA ASP A 218 -18.64 -0.49 12.09
C ASP A 218 -18.64 0.60 13.17
N SER A 219 -17.49 1.17 13.49
CA SER A 219 -17.38 2.31 14.39
C SER A 219 -17.71 3.62 13.67
N GLU A 220 -18.97 3.91 13.44
CA GLU A 220 -19.42 5.28 13.32
C GLU A 220 -19.18 5.96 14.68
N ARG A 221 -18.08 6.67 14.82
CA ARG A 221 -17.96 7.64 15.92
C ARG A 221 -19.07 8.67 15.72
N PRO A 222 -20.00 8.84 16.68
CA PRO A 222 -20.98 9.91 16.55
C PRO A 222 -20.23 11.22 16.32
N ARG A 223 -20.57 11.93 15.24
CA ARG A 223 -20.09 13.30 15.02
C ARG A 223 -20.44 14.05 16.28
N ARG A 224 -19.42 14.57 16.99
CA ARG A 224 -19.66 15.57 18.03
C ARG A 224 -20.49 16.68 17.40
N ALA A 225 -21.73 16.85 17.86
CA ALA A 225 -22.53 18.00 17.53
C ALA A 225 -21.67 19.23 17.86
N ALA A 226 -21.53 20.14 16.90
CA ALA A 226 -20.92 21.42 17.14
C ALA A 226 -21.72 22.05 18.30
N ALA A 227 -21.04 22.33 19.40
CA ALA A 227 -21.62 23.15 20.46
C ALA A 227 -21.82 24.56 19.88
N GLU A 228 -23.06 25.01 19.87
CA GLU A 228 -23.44 26.38 19.63
C GLU A 228 -22.87 27.34 20.71
#